data_241fede052ae22f0c2e4e5c002d2b79b
#
_entry.id   241fede052ae22f0c2e4e5c002d2b79b
#
_cell.length_a   1.000
_cell.length_b   1.000
_cell.length_c   1.000
_cell.angle_alpha   90.00
_cell.angle_beta   90.00
_cell.angle_gamma   90.00
#
_symmetry.space_group_name_H-M   'P 1'
#
loop_
_entity.id
_entity.type
_entity.pdbx_description
1 polymer ?
#
loop_
_entity_poly.entity_id
_entity_poly.type
_entity_poly.pdbx_seq_one_letter_code
_entity_poly.pdbx_strand_id
1 'polypeptide(L)'
;MESKLFTPVTFGPLTLRNRTIRSAAFESMCPGNAPSDMLLDYHRSVAAGGISMTTVAYAAVTQSGLSFDRQLWMRPEIIPGLRKLTDAIHAEGAAAGIQLGHCGNMSHKSICGCTPVGASSGFNLYSPTFVRGLRAGELPEMARAYGKAVNLAREAGFDAVEIHAGHGYLISQFLSPSTNHRKDEFGGSLENRMRFMDMAVSYTHLRAH
;
A
#
# COMPACT_ATOMS: atom_id res chain seq x y z
N MET A 1 -14.00 35.13 -8.66
CA MET A 1 -14.39 33.95 -7.85
C MET A 1 -13.12 33.34 -7.29
N GLU A 2 -13.00 33.22 -5.98
CA GLU A 2 -11.88 32.48 -5.37
C GLU A 2 -11.97 31.01 -5.76
N SER A 3 -10.85 30.43 -6.13
CA SER A 3 -10.79 29.00 -6.48
C SER A 3 -11.03 28.13 -5.25
N LYS A 4 -12.03 27.25 -5.29
CA LYS A 4 -12.29 26.27 -4.21
C LYS A 4 -11.10 25.30 -3.98
N LEU A 5 -10.18 25.18 -4.94
CA LEU A 5 -9.02 24.30 -4.86
C LEU A 5 -8.14 24.61 -3.65
N PHE A 6 -7.98 25.88 -3.32
CA PHE A 6 -7.11 26.35 -2.23
C PHE A 6 -7.85 26.60 -0.91
N THR A 7 -9.12 26.16 -0.80
CA THR A 7 -9.86 26.23 0.47
C THR A 7 -9.69 24.94 1.26
N PRO A 8 -9.68 25.01 2.62
CA PRO A 8 -9.61 23.81 3.46
C PRO A 8 -10.75 22.82 3.19
N VAL A 9 -10.49 21.55 3.47
CA VAL A 9 -11.50 20.47 3.41
C VAL A 9 -11.26 19.47 4.54
N THR A 10 -12.34 18.96 5.13
CA THR A 10 -12.29 17.98 6.22
C THR A 10 -12.76 16.62 5.72
N PHE A 11 -11.97 15.57 6.01
CA PHE A 11 -12.29 14.16 5.78
C PHE A 11 -12.22 13.42 7.13
N GLY A 12 -13.37 13.05 7.69
CA GLY A 12 -13.43 12.47 9.03
C GLY A 12 -12.70 13.36 10.04
N PRO A 13 -11.68 12.86 10.75
CA PRO A 13 -10.93 13.66 11.73
C PRO A 13 -9.84 14.54 11.09
N LEU A 14 -9.51 14.35 9.81
CA LEU A 14 -8.40 15.03 9.13
C LEU A 14 -8.87 16.29 8.41
N THR A 15 -8.31 17.46 8.77
CA THR A 15 -8.51 18.70 8.04
C THR A 15 -7.28 19.04 7.20
N LEU A 16 -7.48 19.08 5.88
CA LEU A 16 -6.45 19.44 4.90
C LEU A 16 -6.51 20.94 4.62
N ARG A 17 -5.34 21.60 4.51
CA ARG A 17 -5.22 23.05 4.25
C ARG A 17 -5.74 23.50 2.88
N ASN A 18 -5.85 22.58 1.94
CA ASN A 18 -6.44 22.78 0.61
C ASN A 18 -6.88 21.43 0.01
N ARG A 19 -7.33 21.40 -1.24
CA ARG A 19 -7.90 20.21 -1.90
C ARG A 19 -6.92 19.53 -2.85
N THR A 20 -5.60 19.71 -2.65
CA THR A 20 -4.58 19.08 -3.47
C THR A 20 -3.89 17.95 -2.71
N ILE A 21 -3.82 16.77 -3.33
CA ILE A 21 -3.16 15.57 -2.78
C ILE A 21 -2.20 15.05 -3.84
N ARG A 22 -0.94 14.83 -3.47
CA ARG A 22 -0.06 14.01 -4.30
C ARG A 22 -0.47 12.56 -4.13
N SER A 23 -1.04 11.97 -5.19
CA SER A 23 -1.39 10.55 -5.20
C SER A 23 -0.14 9.67 -5.16
N ALA A 24 -0.35 8.44 -4.70
CA ALA A 24 0.68 7.41 -4.64
C ALA A 24 1.32 7.17 -6.03
N ALA A 25 2.64 7.28 -6.12
CA ALA A 25 3.43 6.93 -7.30
C ALA A 25 4.78 6.39 -6.84
N PHE A 26 5.20 5.25 -7.37
CA PHE A 26 6.40 4.54 -6.93
C PHE A 26 7.66 5.41 -7.08
N GLU A 27 8.36 5.65 -5.97
CA GLU A 27 9.53 6.54 -5.92
C GLU A 27 10.86 5.82 -6.18
N SER A 28 10.98 4.53 -5.92
CA SER A 28 12.27 3.77 -5.99
C SER A 28 13.38 4.36 -5.10
N MET A 29 13.02 4.92 -3.96
CA MET A 29 13.93 5.65 -3.06
C MET A 29 14.20 4.92 -1.73
N CYS A 30 13.94 3.60 -1.64
CA CYS A 30 14.04 2.83 -0.41
C CYS A 30 15.12 1.72 -0.51
N PRO A 31 16.41 2.06 -0.55
CA PRO A 31 17.48 1.05 -0.55
C PRO A 31 17.37 0.18 0.71
N GLY A 32 17.54 -1.14 0.56
CA GLY A 32 17.34 -2.09 1.66
C GLY A 32 15.89 -2.16 2.16
N ASN A 33 14.93 -1.73 1.35
CA ASN A 33 13.49 -1.71 1.66
C ASN A 33 13.14 -0.88 2.91
N ALA A 34 13.91 0.18 3.16
CA ALA A 34 13.76 1.10 4.29
C ALA A 34 13.72 2.56 3.79
N PRO A 35 13.09 3.49 4.54
CA PRO A 35 13.09 4.90 4.17
C PRO A 35 14.51 5.44 4.14
N SER A 36 14.80 6.32 3.18
CA SER A 36 16.08 6.99 3.00
C SER A 36 15.93 8.52 3.13
N ASP A 37 17.05 9.23 3.29
CA ASP A 37 17.05 10.70 3.26
C ASP A 37 16.54 11.24 1.92
N MET A 38 16.78 10.53 0.81
CA MET A 38 16.25 10.89 -0.51
C MET A 38 14.72 10.86 -0.54
N LEU A 39 14.08 9.83 0.05
CA LEU A 39 12.63 9.75 0.17
C LEU A 39 12.08 10.87 1.06
N LEU A 40 12.76 11.14 2.18
CA LEU A 40 12.39 12.20 3.11
C LEU A 40 12.45 13.57 2.43
N ASP A 41 13.57 13.91 1.79
CA ASP A 41 13.76 15.20 1.11
C ASP A 41 12.77 15.38 -0.04
N TYR A 42 12.46 14.31 -0.77
CA TYR A 42 11.44 14.34 -1.82
C TYR A 42 10.06 14.73 -1.27
N HIS A 43 9.56 14.01 -0.27
CA HIS A 43 8.24 14.30 0.29
C HIS A 43 8.17 15.62 1.04
N ARG A 44 9.26 16.01 1.73
CA ARG A 44 9.39 17.33 2.35
C ARG A 44 9.29 18.45 1.32
N SER A 45 10.00 18.34 0.20
CA SER A 45 9.95 19.34 -0.88
C SER A 45 8.57 19.47 -1.51
N VAL A 46 7.86 18.34 -1.70
CA VAL A 46 6.47 18.32 -2.18
C VAL A 46 5.54 19.02 -1.18
N ALA A 47 5.71 18.76 0.13
CA ALA A 47 4.94 19.39 1.19
C ALA A 47 5.21 20.90 1.27
N ALA A 48 6.50 21.33 1.19
CA ALA A 48 6.92 22.73 1.15
C ALA A 48 6.33 23.48 -0.08
N GLY A 49 6.08 22.78 -1.18
CA GLY A 49 5.38 23.32 -2.36
C GLY A 49 3.91 23.66 -2.15
N GLY A 50 3.36 23.44 -0.94
CA GLY A 50 2.00 23.87 -0.56
C GLY A 50 0.92 22.81 -0.74
N ILE A 51 1.24 21.57 -1.11
CA ILE A 51 0.26 20.47 -1.19
C ILE A 51 -0.29 20.15 0.20
N SER A 52 -1.56 19.73 0.27
CA SER A 52 -2.17 19.45 1.57
C SER A 52 -1.87 18.05 2.11
N MET A 53 -1.62 17.08 1.23
CA MET A 53 -1.20 15.73 1.62
C MET A 53 -0.27 15.15 0.57
N THR A 54 0.76 14.43 0.98
CA THR A 54 1.60 13.63 0.09
C THR A 54 1.55 12.17 0.48
N THR A 55 1.36 11.26 -0.50
CA THR A 55 1.21 9.81 -0.26
C THR A 55 2.46 9.07 -0.68
N VAL A 56 3.12 8.44 0.29
CA VAL A 56 4.27 7.55 0.06
C VAL A 56 3.80 6.28 -0.64
N ALA A 57 4.47 5.83 -1.69
CA ALA A 57 4.00 4.72 -2.51
C ALA A 57 5.06 3.68 -2.85
N TYR A 58 4.57 2.49 -3.05
CA TYR A 58 3.70 1.83 -2.10
C TYR A 58 4.57 1.01 -1.17
N ALA A 59 4.16 0.86 0.05
CA ALA A 59 4.85 -0.01 0.99
C ALA A 59 4.26 -1.43 0.91
N ALA A 60 5.11 -2.43 0.70
CA ALA A 60 4.70 -3.82 0.74
C ALA A 60 4.30 -4.22 2.16
N VAL A 61 3.14 -4.87 2.32
CA VAL A 61 2.65 -5.33 3.64
C VAL A 61 3.39 -6.55 4.17
N THR A 62 4.06 -7.30 3.27
CA THR A 62 4.95 -8.42 3.55
C THR A 62 6.13 -8.38 2.59
N GLN A 63 7.22 -9.07 2.89
CA GLN A 63 8.35 -9.21 1.97
C GLN A 63 7.92 -9.84 0.63
N SER A 64 7.03 -10.84 0.66
CA SER A 64 6.48 -11.47 -0.54
C SER A 64 5.70 -10.51 -1.45
N GLY A 65 5.29 -9.35 -0.92
CA GLY A 65 4.58 -8.30 -1.65
C GLY A 65 5.48 -7.29 -2.37
N LEU A 66 6.79 -7.40 -2.27
CA LEU A 66 7.73 -6.54 -2.99
C LEU A 66 7.67 -6.79 -4.50
N SER A 67 7.57 -5.73 -5.30
CA SER A 67 7.70 -5.78 -6.76
C SER A 67 9.07 -5.28 -7.25
N PHE A 68 9.81 -4.51 -6.43
CA PHE A 68 11.10 -3.93 -6.75
C PHE A 68 12.04 -3.95 -5.54
N ASP A 69 13.35 -3.96 -5.76
CA ASP A 69 14.39 -4.03 -4.73
C ASP A 69 14.50 -2.77 -3.87
N ARG A 70 14.15 -1.61 -4.44
CA ARG A 70 14.18 -0.31 -3.74
C ARG A 70 12.80 0.17 -3.31
N GLN A 71 11.92 -0.75 -3.03
CA GLN A 71 10.57 -0.49 -2.55
C GLN A 71 10.50 -0.61 -1.03
N LEU A 72 9.68 0.21 -0.41
CA LEU A 72 9.41 0.16 1.03
C LEU A 72 8.73 -1.17 1.42
N TRP A 73 9.12 -1.76 2.54
CA TRP A 73 8.47 -2.92 3.14
C TRP A 73 8.18 -2.67 4.62
N MET A 74 6.90 -2.75 4.99
CA MET A 74 6.41 -2.46 6.35
C MET A 74 6.88 -3.52 7.35
N ARG A 75 7.68 -3.08 8.31
CA ARG A 75 8.20 -3.88 9.43
C ARG A 75 8.61 -2.96 10.59
N PRO A 76 8.68 -3.47 11.84
CA PRO A 76 8.96 -2.62 13.01
C PRO A 76 10.27 -1.83 12.93
N GLU A 77 11.31 -2.41 12.34
CA GLU A 77 12.66 -1.83 12.29
C GLU A 77 12.74 -0.51 11.52
N ILE A 78 11.79 -0.26 10.60
CA ILE A 78 11.79 0.98 9.79
C ILE A 78 10.96 2.11 10.40
N ILE A 79 10.21 1.87 11.48
CA ILE A 79 9.36 2.89 12.12
C ILE A 79 10.12 4.16 12.48
N PRO A 80 11.34 4.12 13.07
CA PRO A 80 12.05 5.35 13.38
C PRO A 80 12.38 6.21 12.15
N GLY A 81 12.69 5.56 11.01
CA GLY A 81 12.92 6.26 9.74
C GLY A 81 11.63 6.82 9.14
N LEU A 82 10.53 6.07 9.21
CA LEU A 82 9.22 6.55 8.76
C LEU A 82 8.72 7.72 9.62
N ARG A 83 8.98 7.71 10.94
CA ARG A 83 8.63 8.83 11.82
C ARG A 83 9.37 10.11 11.44
N LYS A 84 10.67 10.03 11.13
CA LYS A 84 11.42 11.18 10.61
C LYS A 84 10.80 11.72 9.32
N LEU A 85 10.33 10.85 8.44
CA LEU A 85 9.66 11.23 7.19
C LEU A 85 8.34 11.95 7.47
N THR A 86 7.48 11.40 8.32
CA THR A 86 6.18 12.03 8.65
C THR A 86 6.37 13.35 9.38
N ASP A 87 7.31 13.43 10.33
CA ASP A 87 7.65 14.67 11.03
C ASP A 87 8.12 15.76 10.06
N ALA A 88 8.96 15.40 9.06
CA ALA A 88 9.41 16.35 8.05
C ALA A 88 8.27 16.85 7.14
N ILE A 89 7.30 16.00 6.79
CA ILE A 89 6.10 16.38 6.03
C ILE A 89 5.22 17.32 6.87
N HIS A 90 4.97 16.96 8.14
CA HIS A 90 4.16 17.75 9.07
C HIS A 90 4.76 19.11 9.36
N ALA A 91 6.10 19.21 9.47
CA ALA A 91 6.80 20.49 9.66
C ALA A 91 6.53 21.50 8.53
N GLU A 92 6.25 21.00 7.31
CA GLU A 92 5.84 21.83 6.16
C GLU A 92 4.32 22.05 6.09
N GLY A 93 3.56 21.62 7.10
CA GLY A 93 2.11 21.82 7.21
C GLY A 93 1.26 20.95 6.27
N ALA A 94 1.80 19.84 5.77
CA ALA A 94 1.06 18.86 4.98
C ALA A 94 0.76 17.60 5.80
N ALA A 95 -0.31 16.89 5.46
CA ALA A 95 -0.58 15.56 5.97
C ALA A 95 0.27 14.50 5.25
N ALA A 96 0.61 13.43 5.97
CA ALA A 96 1.36 12.29 5.47
C ALA A 96 0.42 11.10 5.19
N GLY A 97 0.30 10.69 3.94
CA GLY A 97 -0.39 9.46 3.53
C GLY A 97 0.60 8.35 3.18
N ILE A 98 0.17 7.11 3.27
CA ILE A 98 0.93 5.95 2.79
C ILE A 98 0.00 4.96 2.07
N GLN A 99 0.43 4.47 0.90
CA GLN A 99 -0.25 3.40 0.20
C GLN A 99 0.34 2.05 0.60
N LEU A 100 -0.51 1.11 1.02
CA LEU A 100 -0.15 -0.25 1.43
C LEU A 100 -0.64 -1.27 0.39
N GLY A 101 0.23 -2.17 -0.01
CA GLY A 101 -0.11 -3.15 -1.03
C GLY A 101 0.70 -4.44 -0.98
N HIS A 102 0.34 -5.34 -1.89
CA HIS A 102 1.06 -6.58 -2.18
C HIS A 102 0.99 -6.82 -3.68
N CYS A 103 2.12 -6.90 -4.35
CA CYS A 103 2.13 -6.98 -5.83
C CYS A 103 1.57 -8.30 -6.39
N GLY A 104 1.40 -9.32 -5.54
CA GLY A 104 0.87 -10.60 -6.01
C GLY A 104 1.80 -11.27 -7.03
N ASN A 105 1.25 -11.62 -8.18
CA ASN A 105 1.97 -12.29 -9.27
C ASN A 105 2.94 -11.39 -10.06
N MET A 106 3.05 -10.10 -9.68
CA MET A 106 3.93 -9.13 -10.37
C MET A 106 5.34 -9.08 -9.75
N SER A 107 5.68 -9.99 -8.83
CA SER A 107 7.00 -10.12 -8.23
C SER A 107 7.89 -11.14 -8.94
N HIS A 108 9.17 -11.12 -8.60
CA HIS A 108 10.15 -12.16 -8.93
C HIS A 108 10.80 -12.72 -7.66
N LYS A 109 11.20 -14.01 -7.71
CA LYS A 109 11.84 -14.66 -6.57
C LYS A 109 13.09 -13.93 -6.07
N SER A 110 13.85 -13.28 -6.98
CA SER A 110 15.02 -12.48 -6.64
C SER A 110 14.68 -11.21 -5.85
N ILE A 111 13.45 -10.71 -5.93
CA ILE A 111 12.96 -9.51 -5.23
C ILE A 111 12.28 -9.88 -3.92
N CYS A 112 11.28 -10.77 -3.98
CA CYS A 112 10.47 -11.10 -2.81
C CYS A 112 11.05 -12.26 -1.96
N GLY A 113 12.13 -12.89 -2.40
CA GLY A 113 12.81 -13.99 -1.67
C GLY A 113 12.07 -15.34 -1.69
N CYS A 114 10.91 -15.43 -2.33
CA CYS A 114 10.08 -16.63 -2.39
C CYS A 114 9.43 -16.81 -3.77
N THR A 115 8.71 -17.92 -3.97
CA THR A 115 7.84 -18.04 -5.14
C THR A 115 6.72 -17.01 -5.04
N PRO A 116 6.53 -16.13 -6.04
CA PRO A 116 5.44 -15.17 -6.06
C PRO A 116 4.09 -15.83 -5.86
N VAL A 117 3.19 -15.14 -5.15
CA VAL A 117 1.85 -15.63 -4.86
C VAL A 117 0.79 -14.79 -5.58
N GLY A 118 -0.37 -15.37 -5.86
CA GLY A 118 -1.47 -14.67 -6.53
C GLY A 118 -2.81 -15.27 -6.18
N ALA A 119 -3.88 -14.78 -6.80
CA ALA A 119 -5.22 -15.35 -6.63
C ALA A 119 -5.29 -16.80 -7.14
N SER A 120 -4.59 -17.11 -8.24
CA SER A 120 -4.52 -18.43 -8.85
C SER A 120 -3.08 -18.77 -9.25
N SER A 121 -2.77 -20.07 -9.32
CA SER A 121 -1.48 -20.54 -9.86
C SER A 121 -1.42 -20.36 -11.37
N GLY A 122 -0.24 -20.10 -11.89
CA GLY A 122 -0.03 -19.95 -13.32
C GLY A 122 1.34 -19.36 -13.66
N PHE A 123 1.49 -18.95 -14.91
CA PHE A 123 2.66 -18.21 -15.37
C PHE A 123 2.23 -16.80 -15.75
N ASN A 124 2.92 -15.80 -15.19
CA ASN A 124 2.64 -14.40 -15.50
C ASN A 124 3.51 -13.95 -16.68
N LEU A 125 2.88 -13.59 -17.81
CA LEU A 125 3.58 -13.13 -19.01
C LEU A 125 4.11 -11.67 -18.90
N TYR A 126 3.48 -10.84 -18.09
CA TYR A 126 3.90 -9.43 -17.88
C TYR A 126 5.12 -9.31 -16.97
N SER A 127 5.24 -10.24 -16.02
CA SER A 127 6.41 -10.40 -15.16
C SER A 127 6.80 -11.87 -15.23
N PRO A 128 7.61 -12.31 -16.20
CA PRO A 128 7.81 -13.73 -16.53
C PRO A 128 8.25 -14.55 -15.32
N THR A 129 7.27 -15.14 -14.61
CA THR A 129 7.50 -15.93 -13.39
C THR A 129 6.38 -16.95 -13.17
N PHE A 130 6.72 -18.06 -12.54
CA PHE A 130 5.73 -18.99 -12.01
C PHE A 130 5.13 -18.47 -10.72
N VAL A 131 3.82 -18.55 -10.61
CA VAL A 131 3.02 -18.03 -9.49
C VAL A 131 2.30 -19.17 -8.80
N ARG A 132 2.32 -19.20 -7.48
CA ARG A 132 1.53 -20.10 -6.65
C ARG A 132 0.25 -19.37 -6.22
N GLY A 133 -0.91 -19.99 -6.47
CA GLY A 133 -2.18 -19.51 -5.92
C GLY A 133 -2.19 -19.63 -4.38
N LEU A 134 -2.63 -18.58 -3.69
CA LEU A 134 -2.85 -18.62 -2.24
C LEU A 134 -3.97 -19.62 -1.91
N ARG A 135 -3.74 -20.47 -0.93
CA ARG A 135 -4.78 -21.38 -0.41
C ARG A 135 -5.78 -20.57 0.41
N ALA A 136 -7.05 -21.01 0.49
CA ALA A 136 -8.09 -20.32 1.26
C ALA A 136 -7.67 -20.08 2.72
N GLY A 137 -7.03 -21.06 3.37
CA GLY A 137 -6.53 -20.94 4.74
C GLY A 137 -5.37 -19.93 4.94
N GLU A 138 -4.68 -19.49 3.86
CA GLU A 138 -3.61 -18.48 3.92
C GLU A 138 -4.17 -17.03 3.84
N LEU A 139 -5.39 -16.86 3.32
CA LEU A 139 -5.97 -15.54 3.09
C LEU A 139 -6.24 -14.75 4.36
N PRO A 140 -6.71 -15.35 5.48
CA PRO A 140 -6.85 -14.61 6.73
C PRO A 140 -5.52 -14.05 7.26
N GLU A 141 -4.41 -14.76 7.08
CA GLU A 141 -3.10 -14.26 7.51
C GLU A 141 -2.62 -13.14 6.59
N MET A 142 -2.81 -13.28 5.28
CA MET A 142 -2.49 -12.23 4.31
C MET A 142 -3.32 -10.96 4.60
N ALA A 143 -4.61 -11.09 4.90
CA ALA A 143 -5.45 -9.96 5.29
C ALA A 143 -4.97 -9.31 6.61
N ARG A 144 -4.59 -10.12 7.61
CA ARG A 144 -3.98 -9.61 8.85
C ARG A 144 -2.67 -8.85 8.62
N ALA A 145 -1.91 -9.17 7.57
CA ALA A 145 -0.69 -8.43 7.23
C ALA A 145 -1.00 -6.98 6.85
N TYR A 146 -2.12 -6.70 6.15
CA TYR A 146 -2.59 -5.33 5.92
C TYR A 146 -2.89 -4.61 7.24
N GLY A 147 -3.62 -5.24 8.16
CA GLY A 147 -3.91 -4.65 9.47
C GLY A 147 -2.64 -4.37 10.31
N LYS A 148 -1.64 -5.28 10.26
CA LYS A 148 -0.34 -5.03 10.89
C LYS A 148 0.36 -3.82 10.26
N ALA A 149 0.39 -3.73 8.93
CA ALA A 149 1.01 -2.62 8.22
C ALA A 149 0.33 -1.26 8.54
N VAL A 150 -1.01 -1.24 8.68
CA VAL A 150 -1.74 -0.04 9.13
C VAL A 150 -1.33 0.39 10.54
N ASN A 151 -1.19 -0.56 11.48
CA ASN A 151 -0.74 -0.22 12.84
C ASN A 151 0.68 0.36 12.84
N LEU A 152 1.59 -0.20 12.04
CA LEU A 152 2.95 0.33 11.88
C LEU A 152 2.94 1.74 11.24
N ALA A 153 2.07 1.97 10.24
CA ALA A 153 1.90 3.29 9.63
C ALA A 153 1.38 4.32 10.65
N ARG A 154 0.38 3.96 11.47
CA ARG A 154 -0.13 4.81 12.55
C ARG A 154 0.96 5.10 13.58
N GLU A 155 1.72 4.09 14.00
CA GLU A 155 2.84 4.27 14.93
C GLU A 155 3.92 5.18 14.36
N ALA A 156 4.15 5.13 13.06
CA ALA A 156 5.07 6.00 12.34
C ALA A 156 4.54 7.44 12.12
N GLY A 157 3.29 7.75 12.50
CA GLY A 157 2.72 9.10 12.42
C GLY A 157 2.03 9.43 11.10
N PHE A 158 1.67 8.46 10.26
CA PHE A 158 0.87 8.72 9.07
C PHE A 158 -0.58 9.07 9.42
N ASP A 159 -1.14 10.09 8.75
CA ASP A 159 -2.50 10.58 8.94
C ASP A 159 -3.54 9.79 8.15
N ALA A 160 -3.12 9.19 7.03
CA ALA A 160 -3.99 8.44 6.12
C ALA A 160 -3.29 7.20 5.57
N VAL A 161 -4.09 6.16 5.35
CA VAL A 161 -3.65 4.93 4.69
C VAL A 161 -4.54 4.66 3.48
N GLU A 162 -3.92 4.34 2.36
CA GLU A 162 -4.58 3.88 1.14
C GLU A 162 -4.31 2.39 0.93
N ILE A 163 -5.35 1.59 0.74
CA ILE A 163 -5.20 0.16 0.41
C ILE A 163 -5.16 0.00 -1.10
N HIS A 164 -4.05 -0.50 -1.60
CA HIS A 164 -3.83 -0.65 -3.05
C HIS A 164 -4.59 -1.83 -3.62
N ALA A 165 -5.66 -1.56 -4.35
CA ALA A 165 -6.52 -2.56 -5.01
C ALA A 165 -6.48 -2.50 -6.55
N GLY A 166 -5.54 -1.75 -7.12
CA GLY A 166 -5.39 -1.51 -8.55
C GLY A 166 -4.19 -2.23 -9.19
N HIS A 167 -3.88 -1.85 -10.43
CA HIS A 167 -2.68 -2.19 -11.21
C HIS A 167 -2.40 -3.70 -11.40
N GLY A 168 -3.42 -4.56 -11.28
CA GLY A 168 -3.21 -6.00 -11.38
C GLY A 168 -2.44 -6.61 -10.20
N TYR A 169 -2.37 -5.92 -9.05
CA TYR A 169 -1.72 -6.41 -7.83
C TYR A 169 -2.65 -7.36 -7.05
N LEU A 170 -2.23 -7.88 -5.91
CA LEU A 170 -2.89 -9.04 -5.28
C LEU A 170 -4.41 -8.86 -5.12
N ILE A 171 -4.89 -7.75 -4.56
CA ILE A 171 -6.34 -7.50 -4.41
C ILE A 171 -7.01 -7.42 -5.78
N SER A 172 -6.44 -6.69 -6.73
CA SER A 172 -6.93 -6.61 -8.11
C SER A 172 -6.97 -7.98 -8.79
N GLN A 173 -6.00 -8.87 -8.52
CA GLN A 173 -5.98 -10.23 -9.04
C GLN A 173 -7.13 -11.06 -8.51
N PHE A 174 -7.56 -10.86 -7.26
CA PHE A 174 -8.76 -11.51 -6.71
C PHE A 174 -10.04 -10.98 -7.35
N LEU A 175 -10.11 -9.66 -7.59
CA LEU A 175 -11.30 -9.01 -8.18
C LEU A 175 -11.51 -9.40 -9.65
N SER A 176 -10.44 -9.56 -10.40
CA SER A 176 -10.50 -9.81 -11.85
C SER A 176 -10.78 -11.29 -12.19
N PRO A 177 -11.82 -11.59 -13.00
CA PRO A 177 -12.05 -12.95 -13.47
C PRO A 177 -10.97 -13.46 -14.43
N SER A 178 -10.14 -12.57 -15.01
CA SER A 178 -9.04 -12.95 -15.90
C SER A 178 -7.80 -13.49 -15.15
N THR A 179 -7.70 -13.25 -13.86
CA THR A 179 -6.59 -13.72 -13.00
C THR A 179 -7.06 -14.58 -11.84
N ASN A 180 -8.35 -14.51 -11.49
CA ASN A 180 -8.96 -15.31 -10.44
C ASN A 180 -9.76 -16.48 -11.05
N HIS A 181 -9.12 -17.64 -11.18
CA HIS A 181 -9.73 -18.87 -11.68
C HIS A 181 -10.13 -19.83 -10.56
N ARG A 182 -10.26 -19.34 -9.33
CA ARG A 182 -10.59 -20.12 -8.13
C ARG A 182 -11.98 -20.72 -8.21
N LYS A 183 -12.14 -21.87 -7.54
CA LYS A 183 -13.43 -22.61 -7.43
C LYS A 183 -13.96 -22.65 -6.00
N ASP A 184 -13.27 -21.99 -5.06
CA ASP A 184 -13.69 -21.83 -3.66
C ASP A 184 -14.46 -20.51 -3.44
N GLU A 185 -14.77 -20.20 -2.18
CA GLU A 185 -15.51 -19.00 -1.78
C GLU A 185 -14.83 -17.67 -2.09
N PHE A 186 -13.62 -17.66 -2.66
CA PHE A 186 -12.89 -16.47 -3.09
C PHE A 186 -12.85 -16.31 -4.62
N GLY A 187 -13.61 -17.13 -5.37
CA GLY A 187 -13.67 -17.09 -6.83
C GLY A 187 -15.07 -17.20 -7.39
N GLY A 188 -15.22 -17.07 -8.70
CA GLY A 188 -16.50 -17.15 -9.40
C GLY A 188 -17.29 -15.82 -9.35
N SER A 189 -18.32 -15.71 -8.52
CA SER A 189 -19.15 -14.49 -8.44
C SER A 189 -18.37 -13.25 -8.00
N LEU A 190 -18.90 -12.06 -8.25
CA LEU A 190 -18.29 -10.80 -7.81
C LEU A 190 -18.16 -10.76 -6.28
N GLU A 191 -19.21 -11.17 -5.55
CA GLU A 191 -19.22 -11.20 -4.09
C GLU A 191 -18.07 -12.06 -3.56
N ASN A 192 -17.85 -13.22 -4.15
CA ASN A 192 -16.76 -14.11 -3.77
C ASN A 192 -15.39 -13.50 -4.06
N ARG A 193 -15.23 -12.88 -5.24
CA ARG A 193 -13.97 -12.25 -5.61
C ARG A 193 -13.65 -11.01 -4.73
N MET A 194 -14.66 -10.33 -4.17
CA MET A 194 -14.51 -9.21 -3.25
C MET A 194 -14.10 -9.64 -1.84
N ARG A 195 -14.40 -10.87 -1.41
CA ARG A 195 -14.18 -11.34 -0.01
C ARG A 195 -12.77 -11.06 0.50
N PHE A 196 -11.74 -11.27 -0.32
CA PHE A 196 -10.37 -10.99 0.13
C PHE A 196 -10.12 -9.50 0.37
N MET A 197 -10.65 -8.63 -0.50
CA MET A 197 -10.57 -7.17 -0.31
C MET A 197 -11.31 -6.77 0.96
N ASP A 198 -12.54 -7.27 1.16
CA ASP A 198 -13.35 -6.95 2.35
C ASP A 198 -12.65 -7.40 3.63
N MET A 199 -12.01 -8.58 3.62
CA MET A 199 -11.20 -9.05 4.75
C MET A 199 -10.03 -8.11 5.02
N ALA A 200 -9.25 -7.72 4.00
CA ALA A 200 -8.11 -6.83 4.16
C ALA A 200 -8.55 -5.47 4.74
N VAL A 201 -9.61 -4.87 4.19
CA VAL A 201 -10.17 -3.59 4.65
C VAL A 201 -10.75 -3.72 6.08
N SER A 202 -11.46 -4.79 6.40
CA SER A 202 -11.99 -5.01 7.75
C SER A 202 -10.89 -5.06 8.81
N TYR A 203 -9.77 -5.75 8.53
CA TYR A 203 -8.63 -5.79 9.45
C TYR A 203 -7.96 -4.43 9.64
N THR A 204 -8.06 -3.52 8.66
CA THR A 204 -7.53 -2.16 8.80
C THR A 204 -8.42 -1.29 9.69
N HIS A 205 -9.76 -1.47 9.67
CA HIS A 205 -10.71 -0.73 10.50
C HIS A 205 -10.76 -1.23 11.95
N LEU A 206 -10.77 -2.56 12.16
CA LEU A 206 -10.89 -3.17 13.50
C LEU A 206 -9.71 -2.87 14.44
N ARG A 207 -8.61 -2.32 13.94
CA ARG A 207 -7.41 -2.00 14.72
C ARG A 207 -7.09 -0.51 14.78
N ALA A 208 -7.99 0.34 14.29
CA ALA A 208 -7.87 1.79 14.36
C ALA A 208 -8.39 2.38 15.69
N HIS A 209 -8.83 1.53 16.64
CA HIS A 209 -9.33 1.92 17.97
C HIS A 209 -8.39 1.48 19.08
#